data_192a1dabacf526478532aa006ea5abfb
#
_entry.id   192a1dabacf526478532aa006ea5abfb
#
_cell.length_a   1.000
_cell.length_b   1.000
_cell.length_c   1.000
_cell.angle_alpha   90.00
_cell.angle_beta   90.00
_cell.angle_gamma   90.00
#
_symmetry.space_group_name_H-M   'P 1'
#
loop_
_entity.id
_entity.type
_entity.pdbx_description
1 polymer ?
#
loop_
_entity_poly.entity_id
_entity_poly.type
_entity_poly.pdbx_seq_one_letter_code
_entity_poly.pdbx_strand_id
1 'polypeptide(L)'
;SERAKTHPEEVFNNLFSLLNYELLWYAFRRLKRGKSPGVDGVTVEDYEENLEANLRDLLDRLHRGSYRPLPSLRKNIPKGNGKTRPLGIASVEDKLVQRAVVMILEQIYEVDFYDISYGYRPGKSCHEALSTLGGIIATRKVNWISDADIKGFFDHVCHERLVERLRIRISDPKLLRPIVKFLQAGVMIEGKMMSTEDGLPQGASLSPLLANVYLHYVLDEFVLHAGDAKRTRFPIPLGNVLSQ
;
A
#
# COMPACT_ATOMS: atom_id res chain seq x y z
N SER A 1 15.41 -1.13 -9.29
CA SER A 1 14.78 -2.39 -9.76
C SER A 1 15.79 -3.43 -10.22
N GLU A 2 16.85 -3.09 -11.00
CA GLU A 2 17.82 -4.08 -11.46
C GLU A 2 18.56 -4.73 -10.30
N ARG A 3 19.01 -3.96 -9.33
CA ARG A 3 19.67 -4.48 -8.12
C ARG A 3 18.75 -5.41 -7.31
N ALA A 4 17.46 -5.11 -7.21
CA ALA A 4 16.51 -6.00 -6.55
C ALA A 4 16.33 -7.32 -7.30
N LYS A 5 16.39 -7.31 -8.65
CA LYS A 5 16.32 -8.52 -9.49
C LYS A 5 17.55 -9.40 -9.36
N THR A 6 18.73 -8.78 -9.34
CA THR A 6 19.99 -9.51 -9.29
C THR A 6 20.36 -10.00 -7.89
N HIS A 7 19.77 -9.40 -6.85
CA HIS A 7 20.03 -9.72 -5.44
C HIS A 7 18.71 -9.90 -4.67
N PRO A 8 17.98 -11.01 -4.86
CA PRO A 8 16.65 -11.23 -4.27
C PRO A 8 16.67 -11.28 -2.74
N GLU A 9 17.80 -11.64 -2.12
CA GLU A 9 17.97 -11.68 -0.67
C GLU A 9 18.49 -10.37 -0.06
N GLU A 10 18.70 -9.34 -0.87
CA GLU A 10 19.27 -8.08 -0.39
C GLU A 10 18.28 -7.31 0.46
N VAL A 11 18.72 -6.86 1.63
CA VAL A 11 17.98 -5.95 2.49
C VAL A 11 18.47 -4.52 2.23
N PHE A 12 17.60 -3.69 1.69
CA PHE A 12 17.92 -2.34 1.26
C PHE A 12 17.98 -1.36 2.43
N ASN A 13 19.03 -0.58 2.49
CA ASN A 13 19.18 0.57 3.36
C ASN A 13 19.33 1.85 2.52
N ASN A 14 19.35 3.01 3.17
CA ASN A 14 19.56 4.32 2.52
C ASN A 14 18.57 4.64 1.38
N LEU A 15 17.39 4.03 1.38
CA LEU A 15 16.34 4.30 0.40
C LEU A 15 15.73 5.69 0.57
N PHE A 16 15.78 6.23 1.79
CA PHE A 16 15.27 7.56 2.10
C PHE A 16 16.00 8.66 1.32
N SER A 17 17.26 8.45 0.93
CA SER A 17 18.00 9.39 0.08
C SER A 17 17.37 9.58 -1.31
N LEU A 18 16.57 8.61 -1.77
CA LEU A 18 15.82 8.70 -3.03
C LEU A 18 14.61 9.63 -2.92
N LEU A 19 14.16 9.92 -1.68
CA LEU A 19 13.06 10.84 -1.42
C LEU A 19 13.61 12.28 -1.44
N ASN A 20 13.80 12.77 -2.64
CA ASN A 20 14.39 14.05 -2.98
C ASN A 20 13.36 14.98 -3.65
N TYR A 21 13.78 16.20 -4.00
CA TYR A 21 12.92 17.19 -4.64
C TYR A 21 12.35 16.70 -5.98
N GLU A 22 13.18 16.09 -6.80
CA GLU A 22 12.80 15.57 -8.13
C GLU A 22 11.73 14.51 -8.03
N LEU A 23 11.84 13.60 -7.07
CA LEU A 23 10.84 12.55 -6.85
C LEU A 23 9.51 13.14 -6.36
N LEU A 24 9.55 14.12 -5.43
CA LEU A 24 8.35 14.81 -4.95
C LEU A 24 7.68 15.62 -6.09
N TRP A 25 8.47 16.33 -6.90
CA TRP A 25 7.98 17.06 -8.07
C TRP A 25 7.31 16.09 -9.08
N TYR A 26 7.95 14.96 -9.35
CA TYR A 26 7.39 13.93 -10.23
C TYR A 26 6.11 13.31 -9.65
N ALA A 27 6.05 13.10 -8.34
CA ALA A 27 4.85 12.65 -7.65
C ALA A 27 3.71 13.67 -7.80
N PHE A 28 4.00 14.97 -7.65
CA PHE A 28 3.04 16.05 -7.84
C PHE A 28 2.42 16.04 -9.25
N ARG A 29 3.25 15.94 -10.28
CA ARG A 29 2.81 15.88 -11.69
C ARG A 29 1.82 14.74 -11.99
N ARG A 30 1.76 13.74 -11.14
CA ARG A 30 0.86 12.58 -11.24
C ARG A 30 -0.40 12.68 -10.38
N LEU A 31 -0.54 13.74 -9.60
CA LEU A 31 -1.78 13.98 -8.87
C LEU A 31 -2.90 14.37 -9.84
N LYS A 32 -4.08 13.82 -9.60
CA LYS A 32 -5.27 14.18 -10.37
C LYS A 32 -5.82 15.51 -9.87
N ARG A 33 -6.01 16.46 -10.79
CA ARG A 33 -6.64 17.76 -10.53
C ARG A 33 -8.16 17.63 -10.34
N GLY A 34 -8.77 18.67 -9.79
CA GLY A 34 -10.23 18.72 -9.58
C GLY A 34 -10.75 17.66 -8.61
N LYS A 35 -9.93 17.19 -7.66
CA LYS A 35 -10.32 16.24 -6.61
C LYS A 35 -10.53 16.92 -5.27
N SER A 36 -11.42 16.37 -4.45
CA SER A 36 -11.68 16.89 -3.11
C SER A 36 -10.41 17.02 -2.29
N PRO A 37 -10.23 18.15 -1.56
CA PRO A 37 -9.12 18.34 -0.63
C PRO A 37 -9.23 17.42 0.59
N GLY A 38 -8.13 17.31 1.35
CA GLY A 38 -8.08 16.65 2.64
C GLY A 38 -8.71 17.50 3.75
N VAL A 39 -8.33 17.18 5.00
CA VAL A 39 -8.83 17.92 6.20
C VAL A 39 -8.35 19.36 6.27
N ASP A 40 -7.26 19.68 5.59
CA ASP A 40 -6.65 21.01 5.49
C ASP A 40 -7.37 21.94 4.50
N GLY A 41 -8.27 21.41 3.70
CA GLY A 41 -8.98 22.16 2.67
C GLY A 41 -8.15 22.54 1.45
N VAL A 42 -6.86 22.17 1.39
CA VAL A 42 -5.93 22.54 0.32
C VAL A 42 -6.17 21.65 -0.90
N THR A 43 -6.44 22.25 -2.05
CA THR A 43 -6.55 21.56 -3.34
C THR A 43 -5.18 21.40 -4.00
N VAL A 44 -5.11 20.57 -5.05
CA VAL A 44 -3.87 20.44 -5.84
C VAL A 44 -3.52 21.76 -6.53
N GLU A 45 -4.54 22.49 -6.95
CA GLU A 45 -4.43 23.80 -7.61
C GLU A 45 -3.85 24.85 -6.64
N ASP A 46 -4.37 24.95 -5.41
CA ASP A 46 -3.86 25.86 -4.38
C ASP A 46 -2.39 25.54 -4.03
N TYR A 47 -2.07 24.25 -3.90
CA TYR A 47 -0.71 23.83 -3.61
C TYR A 47 0.29 24.16 -4.73
N GLU A 48 -0.18 24.17 -5.99
CA GLU A 48 0.62 24.46 -7.16
C GLU A 48 1.04 25.94 -7.23
N GLU A 49 0.26 26.87 -6.67
CA GLU A 49 0.58 28.31 -6.70
C GLU A 49 1.98 28.61 -6.13
N ASN A 50 2.42 27.87 -5.12
CA ASN A 50 3.73 28.03 -4.49
C ASN A 50 4.52 26.69 -4.49
N LEU A 51 4.41 25.92 -5.58
CA LEU A 51 4.87 24.53 -5.66
C LEU A 51 6.32 24.34 -5.21
N GLU A 52 7.26 25.16 -5.69
CA GLU A 52 8.67 25.01 -5.37
C GLU A 52 8.92 25.20 -3.87
N ALA A 53 8.37 26.26 -3.28
CA ALA A 53 8.52 26.54 -1.86
C ALA A 53 7.89 25.45 -1.00
N ASN A 54 6.67 25.01 -1.37
CA ASN A 54 5.94 23.93 -0.69
C ASN A 54 6.69 22.60 -0.72
N LEU A 55 7.24 22.20 -1.88
CA LEU A 55 8.01 20.97 -2.01
C LEU A 55 9.33 21.03 -1.23
N ARG A 56 10.02 22.17 -1.21
CA ARG A 56 11.26 22.35 -0.43
C ARG A 56 10.99 22.28 1.07
N ASP A 57 9.94 22.93 1.56
CA ASP A 57 9.55 22.87 2.97
C ASP A 57 9.15 21.44 3.36
N LEU A 58 8.34 20.76 2.54
CA LEU A 58 7.96 19.36 2.78
C LEU A 58 9.19 18.45 2.86
N LEU A 59 10.14 18.59 1.92
CA LEU A 59 11.37 17.83 1.92
C LEU A 59 12.21 18.08 3.16
N ASP A 60 12.35 19.32 3.59
CA ASP A 60 13.04 19.72 4.81
C ASP A 60 12.42 19.08 6.06
N ARG A 61 11.08 19.11 6.17
CA ARG A 61 10.35 18.47 7.28
C ARG A 61 10.53 16.95 7.29
N LEU A 62 10.58 16.32 6.10
CA LEU A 62 10.86 14.90 5.96
C LEU A 62 12.27 14.57 6.44
N HIS A 63 13.29 15.32 6.01
CA HIS A 63 14.69 15.10 6.37
C HIS A 63 14.94 15.32 7.86
N ARG A 64 14.34 16.35 8.45
CA ARG A 64 14.42 16.61 9.91
C ARG A 64 13.58 15.63 10.74
N GLY A 65 12.74 14.79 10.10
CA GLY A 65 11.82 13.87 10.78
C GLY A 65 10.65 14.56 11.48
N SER A 66 10.45 15.87 11.25
CA SER A 66 9.36 16.66 11.82
C SER A 66 8.05 16.53 11.05
N TYR A 67 8.08 15.97 9.83
CA TYR A 67 6.85 15.69 9.06
C TYR A 67 5.85 14.85 9.85
N ARG A 68 4.59 15.27 9.83
CA ARG A 68 3.44 14.58 10.44
C ARG A 68 2.32 14.52 9.44
N PRO A 69 1.87 13.32 9.03
CA PRO A 69 0.70 13.20 8.18
C PRO A 69 -0.55 13.67 8.92
N LEU A 70 -1.47 14.23 8.18
CA LEU A 70 -2.79 14.62 8.69
C LEU A 70 -3.74 13.41 8.69
N PRO A 71 -4.77 13.40 9.54
CA PRO A 71 -5.80 12.37 9.48
C PRO A 71 -6.53 12.43 8.13
N SER A 72 -6.87 11.28 7.57
CA SER A 72 -7.63 11.22 6.34
C SER A 72 -9.08 11.67 6.58
N LEU A 73 -9.59 12.57 5.74
CA LEU A 73 -11.00 12.99 5.79
C LEU A 73 -11.90 11.86 5.25
N ARG A 74 -12.73 11.30 6.11
CA ARG A 74 -13.64 10.22 5.73
C ARG A 74 -14.86 10.74 4.99
N LYS A 75 -15.09 10.19 3.79
CA LYS A 75 -16.36 10.36 3.04
C LYS A 75 -16.93 9.00 2.70
N ASN A 76 -18.25 8.86 2.85
CA ASN A 76 -18.94 7.64 2.46
C ASN A 76 -19.38 7.76 1.00
N ILE A 77 -18.94 6.81 0.17
CA ILE A 77 -19.28 6.74 -1.26
C ILE A 77 -20.35 5.66 -1.44
N PRO A 78 -21.43 5.93 -2.20
CA PRO A 78 -22.42 4.92 -2.52
C PRO A 78 -21.78 3.70 -3.19
N LYS A 79 -22.12 2.53 -2.68
CA LYS A 79 -21.82 1.24 -3.31
C LYS A 79 -23.15 0.72 -3.85
N GLY A 80 -23.16 0.05 -4.99
CA GLY A 80 -24.38 -0.57 -5.52
C GLY A 80 -25.19 -1.27 -4.41
N ASN A 81 -26.50 -1.37 -4.54
CA ASN A 81 -27.39 -1.99 -3.56
C ASN A 81 -27.64 -1.19 -2.25
N GLY A 82 -27.58 0.14 -2.29
CA GLY A 82 -27.88 0.99 -1.14
C GLY A 82 -26.84 0.98 -0.02
N LYS A 83 -25.74 0.24 -0.17
CA LYS A 83 -24.62 0.24 0.76
C LYS A 83 -23.65 1.38 0.44
N THR A 84 -22.91 1.84 1.45
CA THR A 84 -21.82 2.81 1.30
C THR A 84 -20.48 2.14 1.61
N ARG A 85 -19.41 2.69 1.02
CA ARG A 85 -18.04 2.35 1.42
C ARG A 85 -17.33 3.60 1.94
N PRO A 86 -16.60 3.51 3.04
CA PRO A 86 -15.78 4.61 3.50
C PRO A 86 -14.60 4.84 2.55
N LEU A 87 -14.30 6.11 2.27
CA LEU A 87 -13.10 6.52 1.55
C LEU A 87 -12.39 7.59 2.36
N GLY A 88 -11.10 7.40 2.63
CA GLY A 88 -10.23 8.38 3.25
C GLY A 88 -9.61 9.29 2.19
N ILE A 89 -9.77 10.61 2.35
CA ILE A 89 -9.17 11.62 1.49
C ILE A 89 -7.99 12.22 2.26
N ALA A 90 -6.78 11.92 1.82
CA ALA A 90 -5.56 12.47 2.38
C ALA A 90 -5.33 13.92 1.89
N SER A 91 -4.55 14.71 2.63
CA SER A 91 -4.05 16.01 2.21
C SER A 91 -3.19 15.91 0.94
N VAL A 92 -2.92 17.03 0.29
CA VAL A 92 -2.05 17.04 -0.90
C VAL A 92 -0.64 16.57 -0.55
N GLU A 93 -0.06 17.08 0.54
CA GLU A 93 1.28 16.68 0.98
C GLU A 93 1.36 15.19 1.30
N ASP A 94 0.35 14.65 1.99
CA ASP A 94 0.30 13.23 2.32
C ASP A 94 0.20 12.37 1.07
N LYS A 95 -0.60 12.79 0.07
CA LYS A 95 -0.65 12.11 -1.24
C LYS A 95 0.72 12.11 -1.93
N LEU A 96 1.47 13.24 -1.85
CA LEU A 96 2.81 13.36 -2.43
C LEU A 96 3.78 12.39 -1.79
N VAL A 97 3.87 12.41 -0.46
CA VAL A 97 4.79 11.54 0.28
C VAL A 97 4.43 10.07 0.07
N GLN A 98 3.16 9.72 0.17
CA GLN A 98 2.70 8.35 -0.11
C GLN A 98 3.07 7.91 -1.53
N ARG A 99 2.85 8.77 -2.54
CA ARG A 99 3.18 8.45 -3.93
C ARG A 99 4.68 8.28 -4.15
N ALA A 100 5.49 9.15 -3.56
CA ALA A 100 6.95 9.04 -3.61
C ALA A 100 7.44 7.75 -2.94
N VAL A 101 6.91 7.41 -1.78
CA VAL A 101 7.21 6.14 -1.10
C VAL A 101 6.80 4.94 -1.96
N VAL A 102 5.60 4.96 -2.56
CA VAL A 102 5.15 3.89 -3.48
C VAL A 102 6.14 3.70 -4.62
N MET A 103 6.60 4.78 -5.27
CA MET A 103 7.55 4.68 -6.38
C MET A 103 8.88 4.04 -5.97
N ILE A 104 9.34 4.27 -4.74
CA ILE A 104 10.54 3.63 -4.20
C ILE A 104 10.28 2.14 -3.95
N LEU A 105 9.18 1.81 -3.27
CA LEU A 105 8.85 0.45 -2.87
C LEU A 105 8.52 -0.45 -4.06
N GLU A 106 7.82 0.07 -5.08
CA GLU A 106 7.50 -0.67 -6.32
C GLU A 106 8.76 -1.19 -7.01
N GLN A 107 9.89 -0.46 -6.94
CA GLN A 107 11.15 -0.92 -7.54
C GLN A 107 11.73 -2.16 -6.87
N ILE A 108 11.30 -2.47 -5.66
CA ILE A 108 11.75 -3.62 -4.88
C ILE A 108 10.70 -4.73 -4.98
N TYR A 109 9.48 -4.46 -4.56
CA TYR A 109 8.45 -5.49 -4.39
C TYR A 109 7.83 -6.02 -5.69
N GLU A 110 7.82 -5.22 -6.79
CA GLU A 110 7.37 -5.74 -8.09
C GLU A 110 8.27 -6.86 -8.65
N VAL A 111 9.48 -6.97 -8.14
CA VAL A 111 10.40 -8.06 -8.47
C VAL A 111 10.11 -9.30 -7.62
N ASP A 112 9.66 -9.09 -6.39
CA ASP A 112 9.41 -10.17 -5.43
C ASP A 112 8.03 -10.82 -5.66
N PHE A 113 7.03 -10.04 -6.07
CA PHE A 113 5.67 -10.53 -6.25
C PHE A 113 5.55 -11.60 -7.35
N TYR A 114 4.86 -12.67 -7.03
CA TYR A 114 4.61 -13.76 -7.99
C TYR A 114 3.71 -13.31 -9.16
N ASP A 115 3.88 -13.96 -10.31
CA ASP A 115 3.12 -13.64 -11.53
C ASP A 115 1.62 -13.91 -11.39
N ILE A 116 1.22 -14.78 -10.48
CA ILE A 116 -0.18 -15.09 -10.16
C ILE A 116 -0.89 -14.00 -9.35
N SER A 117 -0.17 -13.03 -8.81
CA SER A 117 -0.74 -11.88 -8.10
C SER A 117 -1.02 -10.75 -9.08
N TYR A 118 -2.29 -10.34 -9.20
CA TYR A 118 -2.76 -9.34 -10.19
C TYR A 118 -3.26 -8.05 -9.57
N GLY A 119 -3.69 -8.07 -8.32
CA GLY A 119 -4.35 -6.94 -7.67
C GLY A 119 -3.45 -5.72 -7.51
N TYR A 120 -3.91 -4.54 -7.95
CA TYR A 120 -3.27 -3.24 -7.74
C TYR A 120 -1.81 -3.11 -8.21
N ARG A 121 -1.35 -3.99 -9.08
CA ARG A 121 0.03 -3.98 -9.61
C ARG A 121 0.13 -3.25 -10.94
N PRO A 122 1.25 -2.52 -11.19
CA PRO A 122 1.51 -1.91 -12.49
C PRO A 122 1.52 -2.95 -13.62
N GLY A 123 0.82 -2.65 -14.72
CA GLY A 123 0.78 -3.56 -15.89
C GLY A 123 -0.02 -4.85 -15.69
N LYS A 124 -0.69 -5.04 -14.56
CA LYS A 124 -1.59 -6.17 -14.28
C LYS A 124 -3.04 -5.69 -14.23
N SER A 125 -3.98 -6.54 -14.61
CA SER A 125 -5.41 -6.22 -14.61
C SER A 125 -6.29 -7.41 -14.24
N CYS A 126 -7.54 -7.13 -13.83
CA CYS A 126 -8.53 -8.17 -13.59
C CYS A 126 -8.84 -8.97 -14.87
N HIS A 127 -8.77 -8.33 -16.06
CA HIS A 127 -9.00 -9.02 -17.34
C HIS A 127 -7.89 -10.03 -17.65
N GLU A 128 -6.64 -9.70 -17.35
CA GLU A 128 -5.52 -10.63 -17.50
C GLU A 128 -5.64 -11.80 -16.51
N ALA A 129 -6.04 -11.55 -15.27
CA ALA A 129 -6.29 -12.61 -14.30
C ALA A 129 -7.37 -13.58 -14.79
N LEU A 130 -8.50 -13.07 -15.30
CA LEU A 130 -9.58 -13.88 -15.87
C LEU A 130 -9.14 -14.64 -17.12
N SER A 131 -8.38 -14.02 -18.00
CA SER A 131 -7.84 -14.66 -19.21
C SER A 131 -6.90 -15.82 -18.86
N THR A 132 -6.01 -15.61 -17.88
CA THR A 132 -5.09 -16.65 -17.40
C THR A 132 -5.87 -17.82 -16.79
N LEU A 133 -6.84 -17.53 -15.92
CA LEU A 133 -7.69 -18.54 -15.30
C LEU A 133 -8.47 -19.33 -16.36
N GLY A 134 -9.10 -18.64 -17.33
CA GLY A 134 -9.84 -19.26 -18.42
C GLY A 134 -8.95 -20.17 -19.29
N GLY A 135 -7.72 -19.71 -19.59
CA GLY A 135 -6.72 -20.51 -20.30
C GLY A 135 -6.34 -21.79 -19.55
N ILE A 136 -6.13 -21.72 -18.24
CA ILE A 136 -5.82 -22.89 -17.40
C ILE A 136 -6.99 -23.89 -17.42
N ILE A 137 -8.21 -23.40 -17.22
CA ILE A 137 -9.42 -24.26 -17.23
C ILE A 137 -9.61 -24.94 -18.58
N ALA A 138 -9.36 -24.23 -19.68
CA ALA A 138 -9.53 -24.77 -21.03
C ALA A 138 -8.47 -25.79 -21.46
N THR A 139 -7.24 -25.67 -20.91
CA THR A 139 -6.08 -26.45 -21.38
C THR A 139 -5.63 -27.53 -20.40
N ARG A 140 -6.05 -27.47 -19.14
CA ARG A 140 -5.66 -28.43 -18.11
C ARG A 140 -6.86 -29.15 -17.52
N LYS A 141 -6.64 -30.37 -17.02
CA LYS A 141 -7.68 -31.10 -16.27
C LYS A 141 -7.87 -30.44 -14.92
N VAL A 142 -8.86 -29.56 -14.79
CA VAL A 142 -9.26 -28.91 -13.55
C VAL A 142 -10.49 -29.61 -12.99
N ASN A 143 -10.39 -30.19 -11.81
CA ASN A 143 -11.51 -30.88 -11.14
C ASN A 143 -12.18 -30.01 -10.08
N TRP A 144 -11.44 -29.05 -9.49
CA TRP A 144 -11.90 -28.21 -8.41
C TRP A 144 -11.44 -26.76 -8.61
N ILE A 145 -12.31 -25.82 -8.29
CA ILE A 145 -12.00 -24.39 -8.17
C ILE A 145 -12.41 -23.98 -6.76
N SER A 146 -11.46 -23.38 -6.03
CA SER A 146 -11.73 -22.79 -4.71
C SER A 146 -11.73 -21.28 -4.86
N ASP A 147 -12.80 -20.63 -4.42
CA ASP A 147 -12.92 -19.18 -4.33
C ASP A 147 -12.89 -18.79 -2.84
N ALA A 148 -11.99 -17.88 -2.48
CA ALA A 148 -11.83 -17.42 -1.11
C ALA A 148 -11.75 -15.88 -1.08
N ASP A 149 -12.49 -15.27 -0.16
CA ASP A 149 -12.49 -13.83 0.08
C ASP A 149 -12.17 -13.53 1.54
N ILE A 150 -11.31 -12.53 1.77
CA ILE A 150 -10.96 -12.10 3.14
C ILE A 150 -11.87 -10.93 3.51
N LYS A 151 -12.86 -11.20 4.37
CA LYS A 151 -13.79 -10.18 4.83
C LYS A 151 -13.08 -9.05 5.56
N GLY A 152 -13.27 -7.82 5.08
CA GLY A 152 -12.72 -6.63 5.73
C GLY A 152 -11.18 -6.58 5.80
N PHE A 153 -10.50 -7.18 4.84
CA PHE A 153 -9.02 -7.30 4.87
C PHE A 153 -8.32 -5.98 5.19
N PHE A 154 -8.70 -4.88 4.49
CA PHE A 154 -8.07 -3.57 4.70
C PHE A 154 -8.27 -3.02 6.11
N ASP A 155 -9.32 -3.40 6.80
CA ASP A 155 -9.65 -2.89 8.13
C ASP A 155 -8.94 -3.68 9.26
N HIS A 156 -8.35 -4.85 8.93
CA HIS A 156 -7.77 -5.78 9.91
C HIS A 156 -6.27 -6.06 9.70
N VAL A 157 -5.58 -5.30 8.87
CA VAL A 157 -4.13 -5.47 8.70
C VAL A 157 -3.40 -4.97 9.93
N CYS A 158 -2.76 -5.87 10.67
CA CYS A 158 -1.96 -5.53 11.85
C CYS A 158 -0.71 -4.74 11.44
N HIS A 159 -0.57 -3.51 11.96
CA HIS A 159 0.52 -2.61 11.62
C HIS A 159 1.90 -3.16 11.97
N GLU A 160 2.03 -3.81 13.13
CA GLU A 160 3.31 -4.39 13.57
C GLU A 160 3.78 -5.48 12.61
N ARG A 161 2.86 -6.41 12.27
CA ARG A 161 3.16 -7.50 11.32
C ARG A 161 3.48 -6.98 9.93
N LEU A 162 2.77 -5.94 9.47
CA LEU A 162 3.08 -5.30 8.19
C LEU A 162 4.49 -4.72 8.19
N VAL A 163 4.89 -4.02 9.26
CA VAL A 163 6.23 -3.44 9.38
C VAL A 163 7.30 -4.54 9.44
N GLU A 164 7.02 -5.66 10.11
CA GLU A 164 7.91 -6.84 10.10
C GLU A 164 8.11 -7.37 8.67
N ARG A 165 7.04 -7.46 7.87
CA ARG A 165 7.14 -7.90 6.47
C ARG A 165 7.92 -6.90 5.61
N LEU A 166 7.71 -5.61 5.80
CA LEU A 166 8.53 -4.60 5.14
C LEU A 166 10.02 -4.73 5.48
N ARG A 167 10.35 -5.07 6.73
CA ARG A 167 11.74 -5.23 7.19
C ARG A 167 12.47 -6.42 6.57
N ILE A 168 11.77 -7.36 5.95
CA ILE A 168 12.41 -8.45 5.19
C ILE A 168 13.28 -7.88 4.06
N ARG A 169 12.82 -6.79 3.42
CA ARG A 169 13.52 -6.16 2.30
C ARG A 169 14.08 -4.78 2.60
N ILE A 170 13.65 -4.14 3.68
CA ILE A 170 13.97 -2.74 3.98
C ILE A 170 14.48 -2.60 5.41
N SER A 171 15.74 -2.19 5.55
CA SER A 171 16.34 -1.87 6.85
C SER A 171 16.47 -0.36 7.11
N ASP A 172 16.02 0.51 6.18
CA ASP A 172 16.10 1.95 6.32
C ASP A 172 15.02 2.52 7.28
N PRO A 173 15.37 2.89 8.51
CA PRO A 173 14.41 3.38 9.48
C PRO A 173 13.84 4.76 9.10
N LYS A 174 14.56 5.54 8.29
CA LYS A 174 14.09 6.86 7.84
C LYS A 174 12.96 6.71 6.82
N LEU A 175 13.00 5.68 5.96
CA LEU A 175 11.92 5.36 5.03
C LEU A 175 10.74 4.68 5.73
N LEU A 176 10.98 3.79 6.68
CA LEU A 176 9.91 3.10 7.41
C LEU A 176 9.10 4.07 8.31
N ARG A 177 9.74 5.11 8.86
CA ARG A 177 9.09 6.07 9.76
C ARG A 177 7.86 6.77 9.15
N PRO A 178 7.89 7.37 7.96
CA PRO A 178 6.69 7.95 7.36
C PRO A 178 5.61 6.91 7.08
N ILE A 179 5.96 5.67 6.71
CA ILE A 179 4.99 4.58 6.51
C ILE A 179 4.23 4.31 7.81
N VAL A 180 4.94 4.11 8.92
CA VAL A 180 4.32 3.90 10.24
C VAL A 180 3.44 5.10 10.64
N LYS A 181 3.92 6.33 10.41
CA LYS A 181 3.12 7.52 10.69
C LYS A 181 1.83 7.58 9.86
N PHE A 182 1.83 7.16 8.60
CA PHE A 182 0.61 7.06 7.78
C PHE A 182 -0.37 6.03 8.30
N LEU A 183 0.10 4.89 8.75
CA LEU A 183 -0.76 3.86 9.33
C LEU A 183 -1.46 4.37 10.60
N GLN A 184 -0.77 5.22 11.38
CA GLN A 184 -1.23 5.77 12.66
C GLN A 184 -1.90 7.14 12.55
N ALA A 185 -1.99 7.73 11.36
CA ALA A 185 -2.46 9.11 11.19
C ALA A 185 -3.93 9.31 11.59
N GLY A 186 -4.70 8.23 11.65
CA GLY A 186 -6.11 8.28 12.01
C GLY A 186 -7.02 8.78 10.89
N VAL A 187 -8.29 8.91 11.25
CA VAL A 187 -9.36 9.31 10.33
C VAL A 187 -10.19 10.42 10.97
N MET A 188 -10.52 11.45 10.20
CA MET A 188 -11.44 12.50 10.60
C MET A 188 -12.85 12.16 10.12
N ILE A 189 -13.79 12.01 11.05
CA ILE A 189 -15.21 11.72 10.79
C ILE A 189 -16.05 12.81 11.44
N GLU A 190 -16.80 13.58 10.66
CA GLU A 190 -17.67 14.64 11.16
C GLU A 190 -16.98 15.58 12.16
N GLY A 191 -15.75 15.96 11.87
CA GLY A 191 -14.94 16.85 12.72
C GLY A 191 -14.32 16.19 13.96
N LYS A 192 -14.52 14.88 14.17
CA LYS A 192 -13.89 14.13 15.26
C LYS A 192 -12.75 13.25 14.74
N MET A 193 -11.61 13.34 15.40
CA MET A 193 -10.47 12.47 15.10
C MET A 193 -10.67 11.11 15.76
N MET A 194 -10.48 10.05 14.97
CA MET A 194 -10.46 8.67 15.45
C MET A 194 -9.09 8.06 15.15
N SER A 195 -8.47 7.48 16.17
CA SER A 195 -7.22 6.72 16.01
C SER A 195 -7.47 5.41 15.24
N THR A 196 -6.45 4.97 14.52
CA THR A 196 -6.42 3.67 13.86
C THR A 196 -5.28 2.85 14.46
N GLU A 197 -5.62 1.75 15.14
CA GLU A 197 -4.63 0.82 15.71
C GLU A 197 -4.24 -0.24 14.69
N ASP A 198 -5.20 -0.64 13.85
CA ASP A 198 -5.05 -1.60 12.77
C ASP A 198 -5.64 -1.05 11.47
N GLY A 199 -5.35 -1.75 10.38
CA GLY A 199 -5.92 -1.49 9.07
C GLY A 199 -5.13 -0.53 8.20
N LEU A 200 -5.49 -0.55 6.92
CA LEU A 200 -4.92 0.30 5.88
C LEU A 200 -5.96 1.35 5.46
N PRO A 201 -5.61 2.64 5.45
CA PRO A 201 -6.55 3.68 5.03
C PRO A 201 -7.08 3.44 3.61
N GLN A 202 -8.39 3.21 3.47
CA GLN A 202 -9.02 3.02 2.16
C GLN A 202 -9.00 4.34 1.38
N GLY A 203 -8.38 4.33 0.20
CA GLY A 203 -8.20 5.52 -0.65
C GLY A 203 -6.83 6.17 -0.56
N ALA A 204 -5.97 5.75 0.35
CA ALA A 204 -4.57 6.16 0.37
C ALA A 204 -3.79 5.48 -0.77
N SER A 205 -2.87 6.21 -1.41
CA SER A 205 -2.09 5.69 -2.54
C SER A 205 -1.14 4.55 -2.14
N LEU A 206 -0.72 4.53 -0.89
CA LEU A 206 0.22 3.54 -0.35
C LEU A 206 -0.46 2.23 0.05
N SER A 207 -1.73 2.27 0.46
CA SER A 207 -2.44 1.10 1.00
C SER A 207 -2.50 -0.11 0.07
N PRO A 208 -2.73 0.02 -1.24
CA PRO A 208 -2.75 -1.14 -2.14
C PRO A 208 -1.40 -1.89 -2.20
N LEU A 209 -0.29 -1.16 -2.26
CA LEU A 209 1.03 -1.78 -2.26
C LEU A 209 1.34 -2.47 -0.93
N LEU A 210 1.02 -1.82 0.20
CA LEU A 210 1.20 -2.42 1.53
C LEU A 210 0.34 -3.68 1.71
N ALA A 211 -0.88 -3.67 1.16
CA ALA A 211 -1.76 -4.84 1.12
C ALA A 211 -1.10 -6.00 0.36
N ASN A 212 -0.54 -5.72 -0.81
CA ASN A 212 0.16 -6.72 -1.61
C ASN A 212 1.41 -7.26 -0.88
N VAL A 213 2.21 -6.39 -0.25
CA VAL A 213 3.36 -6.83 0.56
C VAL A 213 2.91 -7.75 1.68
N TYR A 214 1.82 -7.40 2.39
CA TYR A 214 1.31 -8.24 3.46
C TYR A 214 0.84 -9.60 2.96
N LEU A 215 0.04 -9.62 1.88
CA LEU A 215 -0.51 -10.85 1.30
C LEU A 215 0.55 -11.72 0.66
N HIS A 216 1.58 -11.15 0.06
CA HIS A 216 2.69 -11.89 -0.52
C HIS A 216 3.31 -12.85 0.49
N TYR A 217 3.67 -12.36 1.67
CA TYR A 217 4.31 -13.18 2.71
C TYR A 217 3.33 -14.01 3.55
N VAL A 218 2.03 -13.81 3.45
CA VAL A 218 1.04 -14.52 4.26
C VAL A 218 0.23 -15.50 3.42
N LEU A 219 -0.20 -15.09 2.23
CA LEU A 219 -1.10 -15.86 1.37
C LEU A 219 -0.40 -16.45 0.15
N ASP A 220 0.33 -15.63 -0.62
CA ASP A 220 0.89 -16.09 -1.89
C ASP A 220 1.95 -17.18 -1.67
N GLU A 221 2.85 -17.00 -0.69
CA GLU A 221 3.82 -18.02 -0.32
C GLU A 221 3.15 -19.29 0.18
N PHE A 222 2.09 -19.16 1.00
CA PHE A 222 1.34 -20.30 1.49
C PHE A 222 0.70 -21.07 0.34
N VAL A 223 0.02 -20.40 -0.58
CA VAL A 223 -0.67 -21.04 -1.71
C VAL A 223 0.30 -21.76 -2.62
N LEU A 224 1.45 -21.16 -2.93
CA LEU A 224 2.45 -21.78 -3.80
C LEU A 224 3.16 -22.96 -3.16
N HIS A 225 3.35 -22.95 -1.84
CA HIS A 225 4.04 -24.02 -1.13
C HIS A 225 3.10 -25.07 -0.53
N ALA A 226 1.78 -24.83 -0.51
CA ALA A 226 0.79 -25.81 -0.03
C ALA A 226 0.76 -27.11 -0.84
N GLY A 227 1.24 -27.10 -2.11
CA GLY A 227 1.41 -28.30 -2.93
C GLY A 227 2.64 -29.16 -2.55
N ASP A 228 3.60 -28.59 -1.80
CA ASP A 228 4.82 -29.28 -1.38
C ASP A 228 4.72 -29.67 0.11
N ALA A 229 4.00 -30.77 0.39
CA ALA A 229 3.74 -31.28 1.74
C ALA A 229 5.02 -31.58 2.59
N LYS A 230 6.22 -31.47 1.99
CA LYS A 230 7.53 -31.62 2.66
C LYS A 230 8.14 -30.30 3.14
N ARG A 231 7.61 -29.14 2.77
CA ARG A 231 8.17 -27.80 3.09
C ARG A 231 7.31 -26.93 4.01
N THR A 232 6.12 -27.34 4.37
CA THR A 232 5.25 -26.60 5.29
C THR A 232 5.73 -26.71 6.75
N ARG A 233 6.83 -26.03 7.06
CA ARG A 233 7.13 -25.57 8.41
C ARG A 233 6.97 -24.06 8.49
N PHE A 234 5.73 -23.58 8.42
CA PHE A 234 5.42 -22.21 8.84
C PHE A 234 4.90 -22.25 10.28
N PRO A 235 5.57 -21.59 11.22
CA PRO A 235 5.02 -21.35 12.53
C PRO A 235 4.15 -20.08 12.48
N ILE A 236 3.04 -20.11 11.76
CA ILE A 236 1.98 -19.12 11.93
C ILE A 236 0.85 -19.85 12.63
N PRO A 237 0.54 -19.54 13.88
CA PRO A 237 -0.67 -20.03 14.49
C PRO A 237 -1.86 -19.37 13.77
N LEU A 238 -2.51 -20.13 12.88
CA LEU A 238 -3.80 -19.78 12.25
C LEU A 238 -4.95 -19.67 13.27
N GLY A 239 -4.64 -19.73 14.56
CA GLY A 239 -5.61 -19.86 15.66
C GLY A 239 -6.56 -18.67 15.85
N ASN A 240 -6.34 -17.50 15.23
CA ASN A 240 -7.18 -16.33 15.47
C ASN A 240 -7.73 -15.64 14.21
N VAL A 241 -7.59 -16.22 13.03
CA VAL A 241 -8.11 -15.60 11.78
C VAL A 241 -9.43 -16.25 11.33
N LEU A 242 -9.79 -17.41 11.86
CA LEU A 242 -10.99 -18.16 11.44
C LEU A 242 -12.09 -18.29 12.49
N SER A 243 -11.96 -17.62 13.65
CA SER A 243 -13.04 -17.61 14.65
C SER A 243 -13.45 -16.19 15.00
N GLN A 244 -14.31 -15.61 14.21
CA GLN A 244 -15.45 -14.75 14.61
C GLN A 244 -16.31 -14.45 13.40
#